data_860ac93d6be0b887fca7ecf8723ad3e9
#
_entry.id   860ac93d6be0b887fca7ecf8723ad3e9
#
_cell.length_a   1.000
_cell.length_b   1.000
_cell.length_c   1.000
_cell.angle_alpha   90.00
_cell.angle_beta   90.00
_cell.angle_gamma   90.00
#
_symmetry.space_group_name_H-M   'P 1'
#
loop_
_entity.id
_entity.type
_entity.pdbx_description
1 polymer ?
#
loop_
_entity_poly.entity_id
_entity_poly.type
_entity_poly.pdbx_seq_one_letter_code
_entity_poly.pdbx_strand_id
1 'polypeptide(L)'
;MASGNDVVEEEAAHEAKSPARWQVLAATRQLTVEKIRHYRAIALICRQQAVLHPEASWQWLADAERYEHLVDVEIAAHFMECNESLELDAKRAAA
;
A
#
# COMPACT_ATOMS: atom_id res chain seq x y z
N MET A 1 26.93 23.36 13.04
CA MET A 1 27.03 23.70 12.02
C MET A 1 26.84 22.73 10.98
N ALA A 2 27.70 22.35 10.31
CA ALA A 2 27.61 21.47 9.18
C ALA A 2 27.22 20.07 9.54
N SER A 3 27.16 19.78 10.80
CA SER A 3 26.90 18.41 11.22
C SER A 3 25.61 17.86 10.65
N GLY A 4 24.54 18.64 10.64
CA GLY A 4 23.29 18.17 10.11
C GLY A 4 23.37 17.84 8.63
N ASN A 5 24.10 18.66 7.91
CA ASN A 5 24.27 18.42 6.50
C ASN A 5 25.07 17.16 6.24
N ASP A 6 26.04 16.89 7.09
CA ASP A 6 26.84 15.70 6.93
C ASP A 6 25.96 14.45 7.00
N VAL A 7 25.02 14.45 7.92
CA VAL A 7 24.12 13.30 8.07
C VAL A 7 23.32 13.10 6.80
N VAL A 8 22.79 14.18 6.27
CA VAL A 8 22.00 14.10 5.05
C VAL A 8 22.86 13.58 3.90
N GLU A 9 24.09 14.03 3.83
CA GLU A 9 24.95 13.57 2.76
C GLU A 9 25.24 12.09 2.87
N GLU A 10 25.38 11.61 4.09
CA GLU A 10 25.61 10.19 4.27
C GLU A 10 24.43 9.38 3.76
N GLU A 11 23.23 9.83 4.04
CA GLU A 11 22.05 9.14 3.58
C GLU A 11 22.00 9.14 2.07
N ALA A 12 22.29 10.24 1.47
CA ALA A 12 22.29 10.32 0.01
C ALA A 12 23.32 9.37 -0.58
N ALA A 13 24.51 9.34 0.00
CA ALA A 13 25.53 8.45 -0.47
C ALA A 13 25.11 7.00 -0.32
N HIS A 14 24.46 6.70 0.77
CA HIS A 14 23.98 5.36 1.01
C HIS A 14 22.95 4.96 -0.05
N GLU A 15 22.08 5.87 -0.38
CA GLU A 15 21.07 5.61 -1.39
C GLU A 15 21.68 5.43 -2.76
N ALA A 16 22.76 6.10 -3.00
CA ALA A 16 23.43 5.97 -4.29
C ALA A 16 23.88 4.55 -4.55
N LYS A 17 23.99 3.76 -3.52
CA LYS A 17 24.37 2.36 -3.69
C LYS A 17 23.24 1.53 -4.27
N SER A 18 22.07 2.10 -4.41
CA SER A 18 20.95 1.41 -5.04
C SER A 18 20.58 0.13 -4.30
N PRO A 19 19.53 0.16 -3.54
CA PRO A 19 19.06 -1.06 -2.88
C PRO A 19 18.74 -2.11 -3.95
N ALA A 20 18.88 -3.35 -3.60
CA ALA A 20 18.55 -4.41 -4.51
C ALA A 20 17.09 -4.28 -4.94
N ARG A 21 16.84 -4.63 -6.19
CA ARG A 21 15.51 -4.49 -6.77
C ARG A 21 14.44 -5.20 -5.94
N TRP A 22 14.78 -6.36 -5.39
CA TRP A 22 13.83 -7.09 -4.56
C TRP A 22 13.48 -6.34 -3.29
N GLN A 23 14.40 -5.53 -2.76
CA GLN A 23 14.11 -4.73 -1.57
C GLN A 23 13.08 -3.66 -1.87
N VAL A 24 13.18 -3.03 -3.03
CA VAL A 24 12.22 -2.03 -3.44
C VAL A 24 10.84 -2.67 -3.60
N LEU A 25 10.80 -3.83 -4.24
CA LEU A 25 9.54 -4.54 -4.44
C LEU A 25 8.93 -4.96 -3.12
N ALA A 26 9.75 -5.44 -2.19
CA ALA A 26 9.25 -5.84 -0.88
C ALA A 26 8.67 -4.65 -0.14
N ALA A 27 9.34 -3.50 -0.19
CA ALA A 27 8.84 -2.30 0.46
C ALA A 27 7.52 -1.85 -0.14
N THR A 28 7.40 -1.91 -1.47
CA THR A 28 6.17 -1.55 -2.15
C THR A 28 5.02 -2.45 -1.73
N ARG A 29 5.27 -3.76 -1.64
CA ARG A 29 4.25 -4.71 -1.21
C ARG A 29 3.79 -4.42 0.22
N GLN A 30 4.73 -4.06 1.08
CA GLN A 30 4.38 -3.76 2.45
C GLN A 30 3.52 -2.52 2.53
N LEU A 31 3.82 -1.49 1.73
CA LEU A 31 3.00 -0.30 1.68
C LEU A 31 1.58 -0.62 1.23
N THR A 32 1.45 -1.52 0.26
CA THR A 32 0.14 -1.92 -0.23
C THR A 32 -0.66 -2.62 0.86
N VAL A 33 -0.02 -3.53 1.60
CA VAL A 33 -0.68 -4.23 2.69
C VAL A 33 -1.12 -3.25 3.77
N GLU A 34 -0.30 -2.27 4.09
CA GLU A 34 -0.65 -1.28 5.09
C GLU A 34 -1.81 -0.41 4.65
N LYS A 35 -1.87 -0.05 3.37
CA LYS A 35 -3.00 0.69 2.84
C LYS A 35 -4.29 -0.12 2.96
N ILE A 36 -4.23 -1.40 2.64
CA ILE A 36 -5.39 -2.27 2.73
C ILE A 36 -5.89 -2.32 4.16
N ARG A 37 -4.98 -2.50 5.11
CA ARG A 37 -5.37 -2.50 6.53
C ARG A 37 -5.99 -1.19 6.94
N HIS A 38 -5.40 -0.10 6.51
CA HIS A 38 -5.87 1.22 6.86
C HIS A 38 -7.29 1.45 6.32
N TYR A 39 -7.52 1.14 5.06
CA TYR A 39 -8.83 1.33 4.45
C TYR A 39 -9.87 0.43 5.11
N ARG A 40 -9.51 -0.80 5.43
CA ARG A 40 -10.43 -1.71 6.11
C ARG A 40 -10.80 -1.19 7.49
N ALA A 41 -9.84 -0.66 8.21
CA ALA A 41 -10.10 -0.09 9.52
C ALA A 41 -11.06 1.09 9.43
N ILE A 42 -10.85 1.97 8.45
CA ILE A 42 -11.73 3.11 8.26
C ILE A 42 -13.14 2.64 7.88
N ALA A 43 -13.25 1.66 6.99
CA ALA A 43 -14.55 1.14 6.60
C ALA A 43 -15.29 0.57 7.80
N LEU A 44 -14.59 -0.14 8.66
CA LEU A 44 -15.19 -0.70 9.84
C LEU A 44 -15.69 0.39 10.79
N ILE A 45 -14.90 1.42 10.98
CA ILE A 45 -15.31 2.56 11.81
C ILE A 45 -16.55 3.22 11.21
N CYS A 46 -16.59 3.38 9.90
CA CYS A 46 -17.74 3.98 9.25
C CYS A 46 -18.99 3.13 9.47
N ARG A 47 -18.88 1.81 9.42
CA ARG A 47 -20.03 0.94 9.68
C ARG A 47 -20.48 1.04 11.12
N GLN A 48 -19.55 1.16 12.05
CA GLN A 48 -19.91 1.34 13.45
C GLN A 48 -20.63 2.67 13.66
N GLN A 49 -20.15 3.72 13.00
CA GLN A 49 -20.79 5.03 13.11
C GLN A 49 -22.18 5.00 12.50
N ALA A 50 -22.39 4.21 11.46
CA ALA A 50 -23.71 4.09 10.86
C ALA A 50 -24.72 3.54 11.86
N VAL A 51 -24.29 2.61 12.71
CA VAL A 51 -25.16 2.05 13.75
C VAL A 51 -25.45 3.08 14.84
N LEU A 52 -24.42 3.85 15.21
CA LEU A 52 -24.55 4.82 16.28
C LEU A 52 -25.32 6.08 15.85
N HIS A 53 -25.37 6.36 14.56
CA HIS A 53 -26.00 7.56 14.03
C HIS A 53 -27.01 7.20 12.96
N PRO A 54 -28.19 6.68 13.37
CA PRO A 54 -29.18 6.21 12.39
C PRO A 54 -29.63 7.31 11.42
N GLU A 55 -29.65 8.55 11.89
CA GLU A 55 -30.10 9.67 11.07
C GLU A 55 -29.15 9.96 9.93
N ALA A 56 -27.88 9.56 10.04
CA ALA A 56 -26.88 9.77 9.01
C ALA A 56 -26.28 8.45 8.55
N SER A 57 -26.94 7.34 8.81
CA SER A 57 -26.37 6.02 8.55
C SER A 57 -26.04 5.83 7.09
N TRP A 58 -26.85 6.39 6.19
CA TRP A 58 -26.60 6.22 4.75
C TRP A 58 -25.29 6.87 4.33
N GLN A 59 -24.93 7.98 4.95
CA GLN A 59 -23.66 8.63 4.65
C GLN A 59 -22.49 7.79 5.11
N TRP A 60 -22.59 7.26 6.33
CA TRP A 60 -21.54 6.42 6.88
C TRP A 60 -21.38 5.14 6.08
N LEU A 61 -22.48 4.54 5.65
CA LEU A 61 -22.43 3.33 4.86
C LEU A 61 -21.85 3.60 3.48
N ALA A 62 -22.17 4.75 2.88
CA ALA A 62 -21.60 5.11 1.61
C ALA A 62 -20.09 5.27 1.71
N ASP A 63 -19.62 5.89 2.78
CA ASP A 63 -18.18 6.03 3.01
C ASP A 63 -17.54 4.66 3.22
N ALA A 64 -18.19 3.78 3.98
CA ALA A 64 -17.68 2.44 4.20
C ALA A 64 -17.51 1.71 2.87
N GLU A 65 -18.50 1.81 1.99
CA GLU A 65 -18.42 1.17 0.69
C GLU A 65 -17.30 1.74 -0.15
N ARG A 66 -17.09 3.05 -0.06
CA ARG A 66 -16.00 3.69 -0.79
C ARG A 66 -14.65 3.13 -0.36
N TYR A 67 -14.42 3.01 0.95
CA TYR A 67 -13.16 2.48 1.44
C TYR A 67 -13.01 1.00 1.14
N GLU A 68 -14.11 0.24 1.17
CA GLU A 68 -14.06 -1.16 0.78
C GLU A 68 -13.71 -1.31 -0.70
N HIS A 69 -14.21 -0.40 -1.52
CA HIS A 69 -13.86 -0.39 -2.93
C HIS A 69 -12.36 -0.10 -3.13
N LEU A 70 -11.83 0.83 -2.34
CA LEU A 70 -10.40 1.11 -2.41
C LEU A 70 -9.57 -0.09 -2.03
N VAL A 71 -10.04 -0.88 -1.06
CA VAL A 71 -9.38 -2.14 -0.71
C VAL A 71 -9.36 -3.08 -1.91
N ASP A 72 -10.48 -3.22 -2.57
CA ASP A 72 -10.56 -4.10 -3.73
C ASP A 72 -9.62 -3.66 -4.85
N VAL A 73 -9.53 -2.35 -5.08
CA VAL A 73 -8.64 -1.81 -6.08
C VAL A 73 -7.19 -2.11 -5.74
N GLU A 74 -6.82 -1.95 -4.48
CA GLU A 74 -5.45 -2.22 -4.05
C GLU A 74 -5.12 -3.70 -4.15
N ILE A 75 -6.06 -4.56 -3.79
CA ILE A 75 -5.86 -5.99 -3.89
C ILE A 75 -5.69 -6.39 -5.36
N ALA A 76 -6.53 -5.87 -6.22
CA ALA A 76 -6.43 -6.19 -7.65
C ALA A 76 -5.10 -5.76 -8.23
N ALA A 77 -4.63 -4.56 -7.87
CA ALA A 77 -3.35 -4.07 -8.34
C ALA A 77 -2.21 -4.97 -7.86
N HIS A 78 -2.30 -5.42 -6.61
CA HIS A 78 -1.28 -6.31 -6.05
C HIS A 78 -1.23 -7.64 -6.80
N PHE A 79 -2.40 -8.19 -7.10
CA PHE A 79 -2.47 -9.43 -7.86
C PHE A 79 -1.88 -9.29 -9.25
N MET A 80 -2.16 -8.17 -9.90
CA MET A 80 -1.62 -7.95 -11.24
C MET A 80 -0.10 -7.87 -11.22
N GLU A 81 0.45 -7.20 -10.23
CA GLU A 81 1.89 -7.12 -10.09
C GLU A 81 2.51 -8.50 -9.87
N CYS A 82 1.89 -9.31 -9.03
CA CYS A 82 2.38 -10.65 -8.77
C CYS A 82 2.32 -11.52 -10.02
N ASN A 83 1.24 -11.40 -10.78
CA ASN A 83 1.10 -12.18 -12.00
C ASN A 83 2.15 -11.80 -13.04
N GLU A 84 2.42 -10.51 -13.17
CA GLU A 84 3.44 -10.06 -14.09
C GLU A 84 4.81 -10.61 -13.71
N SER A 85 5.10 -10.60 -12.42
CA SER A 85 6.36 -11.13 -11.94
C SER A 85 6.49 -12.62 -12.25
N LEU A 86 5.42 -13.37 -12.03
CA LEU A 86 5.42 -14.79 -12.31
C LEU A 86 5.60 -15.07 -13.80
N GLU A 87 4.96 -14.28 -14.64
CA GLU A 87 5.09 -14.46 -16.08
C GLU A 87 6.50 -14.18 -16.53
N LEU A 88 7.11 -13.13 -16.00
CA LEU A 88 8.48 -12.82 -16.36
C LEU A 88 9.43 -13.91 -15.92
N ASP A 89 9.23 -14.47 -14.74
CA ASP A 89 10.04 -15.57 -14.25
C ASP A 89 9.87 -16.80 -15.10
N ALA A 90 8.65 -17.09 -15.51
CA ALA A 90 8.37 -18.23 -16.36
C ALA A 90 9.05 -18.08 -17.71
N LYS A 91 9.01 -16.89 -18.28
CA LYS A 91 9.68 -16.64 -19.56
C LYS A 91 11.18 -16.79 -19.42
N ARG A 92 11.71 -16.33 -18.31
CA ARG A 92 13.14 -16.43 -18.06
C ARG A 92 13.55 -17.89 -17.93
N ALA A 93 12.75 -18.67 -17.24
CA ALA A 93 13.03 -20.09 -17.07
C ALA A 93 12.92 -20.85 -18.37
N ALA A 94 12.03 -20.43 -19.26
CA ALA A 94 11.84 -21.09 -20.54
C ALA A 94 12.97 -20.78 -21.53
N ALA A 95 13.62 -19.66 -21.33
CA ALA A 95 14.73 -19.29 -22.21
C ALA A 95 15.97 -20.03 -21.85
#